data_9e712360ff615808f8eee8787458265d
#
_entry.id   9e712360ff615808f8eee8787458265d
#
_cell.length_a   1.000
_cell.length_b   1.000
_cell.length_c   1.000
_cell.angle_alpha   90.00
_cell.angle_beta   90.00
_cell.angle_gamma   90.00
#
_symmetry.space_group_name_H-M   'P 1'
#
loop_
_entity.id
_entity.type
_entity.pdbx_description
1 polymer ?
#
loop_
_entity_poly.entity_id
_entity_poly.type
_entity_poly.pdbx_seq_one_letter_code
_entity_poly.pdbx_strand_id
1 'polypeptide(L)'
;MKRSGQPARTNGASKRRRSTGDSLLESRAHLSPFPVVLNFRKPPDAPSPGSWLDRLKRGLKKTGSQLTGLFGGTKVDEQLFEDLESALISADAGLDATRTLIERLRARARKERIETPQGLKEALGAELAALLAPLERPFAVAGHKPFVIMVAGVNGAGKTTSIGKLAKWLQGQNLSVLLAAGDTFRAAAREQLAAWGERNGVAVIAQDGGDPAAVIFDAIHAARARGVDVVIADTAGRLPTQLHLMEELKKIKRVIAKADRTAPHAVWAVLDANTGQNALAQVKAFDDALGLTGLVLTKLDGTAKGGVVAAIAAQRPVPLAFIGVGEGIDDLRPFAAGEFARALVD
;
A
#
# COMPACT_ATOMS: atom_id res chain seq x y z
N MET A 1 -18.88 25.90 79.86
CA MET A 1 -18.38 25.12 81.04
C MET A 1 -17.12 24.40 80.62
N LYS A 2 -16.01 24.85 81.10
CA LYS A 2 -14.91 24.13 81.76
C LYS A 2 -14.23 23.05 80.95
N ARG A 3 -13.03 23.34 80.54
CA ARG A 3 -11.65 23.13 81.06
C ARG A 3 -11.06 21.80 80.52
N SER A 4 -9.98 21.81 79.91
CA SER A 4 -8.56 22.04 80.19
C SER A 4 -7.79 20.70 80.20
N GLY A 5 -6.63 20.69 79.58
CA GLY A 5 -5.55 19.85 80.00
C GLY A 5 -4.55 19.46 78.91
N GLN A 6 -3.58 20.33 78.67
CA GLN A 6 -2.19 19.91 78.44
C GLN A 6 -1.49 19.71 79.77
N PRO A 7 -0.34 19.13 79.98
CA PRO A 7 0.91 19.16 79.21
C PRO A 7 1.67 17.78 79.26
N ALA A 8 2.84 17.52 78.83
CA ALA A 8 4.16 18.10 78.74
C ALA A 8 5.18 17.09 78.15
N ARG A 9 6.11 17.56 77.41
CA ARG A 9 7.58 17.37 77.31
C ARG A 9 8.21 16.07 77.88
N THR A 10 9.11 15.44 77.06
CA THR A 10 10.58 15.40 77.29
C THR A 10 11.37 14.87 76.11
N ASN A 11 12.30 15.63 75.67
CA ASN A 11 13.71 15.47 75.26
C ASN A 11 14.29 14.05 75.17
N GLY A 12 15.04 13.84 74.10
CA GLY A 12 16.07 12.83 73.97
C GLY A 12 16.86 12.93 72.69
N ALA A 13 18.04 13.50 72.78
CA ALA A 13 18.95 13.87 71.74
C ALA A 13 19.69 12.69 71.05
N SER A 14 20.19 12.97 69.86
CA SER A 14 21.52 12.62 69.34
C SER A 14 21.70 11.26 68.70
N LYS A 15 21.94 11.18 67.39
CA LYS A 15 23.29 11.06 66.82
C LYS A 15 23.26 10.89 65.30
N ARG A 16 24.08 11.68 64.71
CA ARG A 16 24.58 11.67 63.32
C ARG A 16 24.84 10.25 62.77
N ARG A 17 24.51 10.04 61.50
CA ARG A 17 25.50 9.61 60.49
C ARG A 17 25.03 9.96 59.09
N ARG A 18 25.99 10.40 58.34
CA ARG A 18 26.05 10.75 56.93
C ARG A 18 25.76 9.49 56.08
N SER A 19 25.12 9.61 54.94
CA SER A 19 25.82 9.56 53.65
C SER A 19 24.85 9.27 52.51
N THR A 20 25.17 9.93 51.46
CA THR A 20 25.03 9.61 50.04
C THR A 20 23.65 9.79 49.42
N GLY A 21 23.66 10.80 48.60
CA GLY A 21 22.64 11.15 47.67
C GLY A 21 22.42 10.01 46.67
N ASP A 22 21.19 9.89 46.27
CA ASP A 22 20.85 9.30 44.99
C ASP A 22 19.93 10.25 44.27
N SER A 23 20.53 10.81 43.26
CA SER A 23 19.87 11.65 42.26
C SER A 23 18.96 10.74 41.43
N LEU A 24 17.66 10.84 41.64
CA LEU A 24 16.70 10.39 40.65
C LEU A 24 16.82 11.30 39.41
N LEU A 25 17.71 10.89 38.52
CA LEU A 25 17.77 11.36 37.16
C LEU A 25 16.45 11.05 36.47
N GLU A 26 15.65 12.08 36.29
CA GLU A 26 14.56 12.10 35.31
C GLU A 26 15.11 11.68 33.94
N SER A 27 14.84 10.46 33.55
CA SER A 27 15.02 9.99 32.19
C SER A 27 13.97 10.68 31.32
N ARG A 28 14.26 11.91 30.89
CA ARG A 28 13.62 12.50 29.73
C ARG A 28 14.01 11.68 28.50
N ALA A 29 13.13 10.78 28.08
CA ALA A 29 13.21 10.19 26.78
C ALA A 29 13.18 11.30 25.73
N HIS A 30 14.34 11.63 25.17
CA HIS A 30 14.46 12.45 23.98
C HIS A 30 13.76 11.72 22.84
N LEU A 31 12.53 12.10 22.55
CA LEU A 31 11.86 11.78 21.29
C LEU A 31 12.71 12.42 20.17
N SER A 32 13.41 11.58 19.44
CA SER A 32 14.14 11.97 18.25
C SER A 32 13.18 12.60 17.24
N PRO A 33 13.44 13.80 16.71
CA PRO A 33 12.58 14.46 15.73
C PRO A 33 12.71 13.92 14.31
N PHE A 34 13.44 12.80 14.11
CA PHE A 34 13.63 12.23 12.79
C PHE A 34 12.44 11.33 12.44
N PRO A 35 11.85 11.49 11.22
CA PRO A 35 10.83 10.59 10.74
C PRO A 35 11.39 9.15 10.77
N VAL A 36 10.65 8.23 11.38
CA VAL A 36 10.96 6.81 11.29
C VAL A 36 10.72 6.43 9.83
N VAL A 37 11.79 6.47 9.04
CA VAL A 37 11.80 5.85 7.73
C VAL A 37 11.69 4.36 7.99
N LEU A 38 10.50 3.80 7.75
CA LEU A 38 10.33 2.35 7.76
C LEU A 38 11.15 1.82 6.58
N ASN A 39 12.41 1.51 6.86
CA ASN A 39 13.16 0.62 5.97
C ASN A 39 12.32 -0.65 5.89
N PHE A 40 11.98 -1.09 4.69
CA PHE A 40 11.27 -2.34 4.41
C PHE A 40 12.10 -3.55 4.89
N ARG A 41 12.37 -3.59 6.21
CA ARG A 41 12.96 -4.76 6.84
C ARG A 41 11.88 -5.84 6.81
N LYS A 42 12.23 -6.94 6.17
CA LYS A 42 11.46 -8.17 6.13
C LYS A 42 10.96 -8.49 7.54
N PRO A 43 9.64 -8.68 7.77
CA PRO A 43 9.13 -9.18 9.04
C PRO A 43 9.85 -10.50 9.40
N PRO A 44 10.09 -10.80 10.70
CA PRO A 44 10.78 -12.03 11.12
C PRO A 44 10.15 -13.31 10.56
N ASP A 45 8.84 -13.33 10.33
CA ASP A 45 8.10 -14.46 9.74
C ASP A 45 7.78 -14.28 8.24
N ALA A 46 8.43 -13.33 7.56
CA ALA A 46 8.18 -13.13 6.14
C ALA A 46 8.70 -14.36 5.37
N PRO A 47 7.90 -14.94 4.45
CA PRO A 47 8.34 -16.04 3.62
C PRO A 47 9.65 -15.68 2.90
N SER A 48 10.51 -16.68 2.66
CA SER A 48 11.80 -16.48 2.00
C SER A 48 11.64 -15.69 0.70
N PRO A 49 12.64 -14.87 0.27
CA PRO A 49 12.56 -14.11 -0.99
C PRO A 49 12.17 -14.97 -2.20
N GLY A 50 12.70 -16.18 -2.31
CA GLY A 50 12.35 -17.14 -3.36
C GLY A 50 10.87 -17.51 -3.37
N SER A 51 10.22 -17.70 -2.22
CA SER A 51 8.78 -18.04 -2.17
C SER A 51 7.86 -16.89 -2.62
N TRP A 52 8.27 -15.62 -2.41
CA TRP A 52 7.52 -14.46 -2.90
C TRP A 52 7.70 -14.26 -4.42
N LEU A 53 8.92 -14.26 -4.89
CA LEU A 53 9.22 -14.13 -6.32
C LEU A 53 8.57 -15.26 -7.13
N ASP A 54 8.59 -16.48 -6.60
CA ASP A 54 7.92 -17.63 -7.25
C ASP A 54 6.40 -17.45 -7.29
N ARG A 55 5.79 -16.85 -6.27
CA ARG A 55 4.36 -16.50 -6.29
C ARG A 55 4.07 -15.41 -7.31
N LEU A 56 4.91 -14.38 -7.37
CA LEU A 56 4.80 -13.30 -8.35
C LEU A 56 4.95 -13.85 -9.79
N LYS A 57 5.97 -14.68 -10.05
CA LYS A 57 6.17 -15.37 -11.35
C LYS A 57 4.96 -16.22 -11.70
N ARG A 58 4.45 -17.03 -10.79
CA ARG A 58 3.24 -17.82 -11.03
C ARG A 58 2.03 -16.94 -11.33
N GLY A 59 1.88 -15.83 -10.59
CA GLY A 59 0.80 -14.86 -10.81
C GLY A 59 0.89 -14.23 -12.19
N LEU A 60 2.06 -13.84 -12.62
CA LEU A 60 2.31 -13.19 -13.91
C LEU A 60 2.53 -14.17 -15.06
N LYS A 61 2.47 -15.50 -14.81
CA LYS A 61 2.78 -16.51 -15.82
C LYS A 61 1.99 -16.34 -17.14
N LYS A 62 0.71 -16.00 -17.05
CA LYS A 62 -0.13 -15.80 -18.24
C LYS A 62 0.33 -14.59 -19.07
N THR A 63 0.72 -13.50 -18.40
CA THR A 63 1.27 -12.33 -19.07
C THR A 63 2.68 -12.62 -19.60
N GLY A 64 3.53 -13.19 -18.76
CA GLY A 64 4.93 -13.45 -19.07
C GLY A 64 5.12 -14.49 -20.18
N SER A 65 4.28 -15.53 -20.25
CA SER A 65 4.41 -16.57 -21.28
C SER A 65 4.22 -16.05 -22.71
N GLN A 66 3.45 -14.97 -22.89
CA GLN A 66 3.30 -14.32 -24.19
C GLN A 66 4.60 -13.63 -24.64
N LEU A 67 5.38 -13.13 -23.69
CA LEU A 67 6.67 -12.48 -23.96
C LEU A 67 7.81 -13.50 -24.05
N THR A 68 7.89 -14.41 -23.07
CA THR A 68 9.03 -15.34 -22.95
C THR A 68 9.09 -16.36 -24.09
N GLY A 69 7.93 -16.76 -24.63
CA GLY A 69 7.85 -17.68 -25.77
C GLY A 69 8.53 -17.17 -27.05
N LEU A 70 8.66 -15.84 -27.19
CA LEU A 70 9.26 -15.21 -28.37
C LEU A 70 10.79 -15.35 -28.42
N PHE A 71 11.43 -15.58 -27.28
CA PHE A 71 12.89 -15.68 -27.18
C PHE A 71 13.44 -17.08 -27.45
N GLY A 72 12.60 -18.02 -27.90
CA GLY A 72 13.02 -19.38 -28.28
C GLY A 72 13.75 -19.46 -29.63
N GLY A 73 13.79 -18.37 -30.40
CA GLY A 73 14.48 -18.29 -31.69
C GLY A 73 16.01 -18.27 -31.58
N THR A 74 16.67 -18.17 -32.73
CA THR A 74 18.15 -18.14 -32.80
C THR A 74 18.74 -16.78 -33.16
N LYS A 75 17.91 -15.83 -33.58
CA LYS A 75 18.35 -14.53 -34.09
C LYS A 75 17.52 -13.38 -33.53
N VAL A 76 18.13 -12.21 -33.46
CA VAL A 76 17.46 -10.93 -33.19
C VAL A 76 17.24 -10.24 -34.52
N ASP A 77 16.01 -10.29 -35.01
CA ASP A 77 15.62 -9.68 -36.28
C ASP A 77 14.41 -8.74 -36.11
N GLU A 78 13.97 -8.11 -37.19
CA GLU A 78 12.85 -7.17 -37.15
C GLU A 78 11.53 -7.86 -36.74
N GLN A 79 11.32 -9.10 -37.18
CA GLN A 79 10.14 -9.88 -36.82
C GLN A 79 10.01 -10.07 -35.32
N LEU A 80 11.11 -10.33 -34.61
CA LEU A 80 11.11 -10.46 -33.15
C LEU A 80 10.64 -9.16 -32.45
N PHE A 81 11.02 -7.99 -32.99
CA PHE A 81 10.53 -6.71 -32.42
C PHE A 81 9.05 -6.47 -32.70
N GLU A 82 8.53 -6.86 -33.87
CA GLU A 82 7.10 -6.78 -34.19
C GLU A 82 6.29 -7.73 -33.32
N ASP A 83 6.78 -8.95 -33.11
CA ASP A 83 6.15 -9.94 -32.24
C ASP A 83 6.13 -9.47 -30.77
N LEU A 84 7.23 -8.86 -30.29
CA LEU A 84 7.30 -8.26 -28.95
C LEU A 84 6.32 -7.08 -28.80
N GLU A 85 6.21 -6.22 -29.80
CA GLU A 85 5.24 -5.12 -29.82
C GLU A 85 3.81 -5.67 -29.70
N SER A 86 3.46 -6.68 -30.48
CA SER A 86 2.16 -7.33 -30.49
C SER A 86 1.86 -8.00 -29.12
N ALA A 87 2.85 -8.66 -28.54
CA ALA A 87 2.72 -9.31 -27.23
C ALA A 87 2.53 -8.30 -26.09
N LEU A 88 3.25 -7.16 -26.10
CA LEU A 88 3.09 -6.09 -25.12
C LEU A 88 1.70 -5.45 -25.20
N ILE A 89 1.19 -5.22 -26.42
CA ILE A 89 -0.19 -4.71 -26.63
C ILE A 89 -1.20 -5.71 -26.10
N SER A 90 -1.03 -7.00 -26.41
CA SER A 90 -1.90 -8.09 -25.96
C SER A 90 -1.89 -8.24 -24.43
N ALA A 91 -0.79 -7.90 -23.79
CA ALA A 91 -0.63 -7.85 -22.32
C ALA A 91 -1.24 -6.59 -21.69
N ASP A 92 -1.93 -5.74 -22.46
CA ASP A 92 -2.50 -4.46 -22.00
C ASP A 92 -1.46 -3.40 -21.57
N ALA A 93 -0.21 -3.45 -22.08
CA ALA A 93 0.81 -2.42 -21.80
C ALA A 93 0.43 -1.03 -22.38
N GLY A 94 -0.49 -1.00 -23.35
CA GLY A 94 -0.92 0.21 -24.04
C GLY A 94 0.11 0.71 -25.08
N LEU A 95 -0.36 1.52 -26.03
CA LEU A 95 0.44 1.94 -27.17
C LEU A 95 1.67 2.77 -26.78
N ASP A 96 1.52 3.73 -25.85
CA ASP A 96 2.60 4.65 -25.48
C ASP A 96 3.76 3.93 -24.79
N ALA A 97 3.44 3.04 -23.82
CA ALA A 97 4.45 2.24 -23.13
C ALA A 97 5.13 1.26 -24.08
N THR A 98 4.34 0.57 -24.93
CA THR A 98 4.85 -0.38 -25.93
C THR A 98 5.82 0.29 -26.87
N ARG A 99 5.43 1.41 -27.49
CA ARG A 99 6.30 2.17 -28.37
C ARG A 99 7.61 2.58 -27.69
N THR A 100 7.50 3.18 -26.49
CA THR A 100 8.66 3.60 -25.72
C THR A 100 9.61 2.43 -25.42
N LEU A 101 9.07 1.27 -25.01
CA LEU A 101 9.87 0.08 -24.71
C LEU A 101 10.56 -0.44 -25.97
N ILE A 102 9.84 -0.59 -27.08
CA ILE A 102 10.40 -1.12 -28.34
C ILE A 102 11.47 -0.18 -28.90
N GLU A 103 11.24 1.12 -28.90
CA GLU A 103 12.24 2.12 -29.36
C GLU A 103 13.52 2.05 -28.51
N ARG A 104 13.40 2.03 -27.19
CA ARG A 104 14.54 1.91 -26.27
C ARG A 104 15.27 0.59 -26.45
N LEU A 105 14.53 -0.51 -26.58
CA LEU A 105 15.09 -1.85 -26.75
C LEU A 105 15.88 -1.95 -28.08
N ARG A 106 15.35 -1.40 -29.19
CA ARG A 106 16.04 -1.31 -30.47
C ARG A 106 17.33 -0.47 -30.39
N ALA A 107 17.25 0.70 -29.74
CA ALA A 107 18.42 1.56 -29.56
C ALA A 107 19.51 0.88 -28.74
N ARG A 108 19.11 0.18 -27.67
CA ARG A 108 20.01 -0.57 -26.79
C ARG A 108 20.63 -1.76 -27.53
N ALA A 109 19.82 -2.55 -28.25
CA ALA A 109 20.30 -3.71 -29.00
C ALA A 109 21.39 -3.29 -30.01
N ARG A 110 21.21 -2.17 -30.72
CA ARG A 110 22.21 -1.63 -31.65
C ARG A 110 23.48 -1.13 -30.93
N LYS A 111 23.30 -0.40 -29.81
CA LYS A 111 24.42 0.17 -29.05
C LYS A 111 25.30 -0.90 -28.42
N GLU A 112 24.69 -1.92 -27.83
CA GLU A 112 25.36 -2.98 -27.07
C GLU A 112 25.67 -4.20 -27.97
N ARG A 113 25.28 -4.17 -29.26
CA ARG A 113 25.46 -5.26 -30.24
C ARG A 113 24.86 -6.57 -29.75
N ILE A 114 23.59 -6.51 -29.30
CA ILE A 114 22.88 -7.69 -28.81
C ILE A 114 22.42 -8.52 -30.00
N GLU A 115 23.03 -9.68 -30.19
CA GLU A 115 22.76 -10.59 -31.32
C GLU A 115 21.97 -11.84 -30.90
N THR A 116 21.83 -12.08 -29.59
CA THR A 116 21.15 -13.28 -29.07
C THR A 116 19.78 -12.93 -28.49
N PRO A 117 18.75 -13.77 -28.70
CA PRO A 117 17.44 -13.59 -28.08
C PRO A 117 17.51 -13.49 -26.55
N GLN A 118 18.39 -14.27 -25.91
CA GLN A 118 18.58 -14.21 -24.45
C GLN A 118 19.11 -12.84 -24.00
N GLY A 119 20.09 -12.28 -24.71
CA GLY A 119 20.57 -10.93 -24.42
C GLY A 119 19.49 -9.86 -24.61
N LEU A 120 18.62 -10.02 -25.65
CA LEU A 120 17.49 -9.12 -25.87
C LEU A 120 16.43 -9.25 -24.77
N LYS A 121 16.19 -10.46 -24.26
CA LYS A 121 15.29 -10.72 -23.12
C LYS A 121 15.78 -9.99 -21.87
N GLU A 122 17.08 -10.07 -21.56
CA GLU A 122 17.69 -9.38 -20.42
C GLU A 122 17.59 -7.85 -20.58
N ALA A 123 17.83 -7.35 -21.79
CA ALA A 123 17.68 -5.94 -22.12
C ALA A 123 16.21 -5.49 -21.93
N LEU A 124 15.22 -6.28 -22.40
CA LEU A 124 13.80 -5.98 -22.19
C LEU A 124 13.45 -5.90 -20.70
N GLY A 125 13.95 -6.84 -19.88
CA GLY A 125 13.75 -6.80 -18.43
C GLY A 125 14.32 -5.53 -17.79
N ALA A 126 15.49 -5.07 -18.25
CA ALA A 126 16.10 -3.85 -17.76
C ALA A 126 15.32 -2.58 -18.21
N GLU A 127 14.86 -2.52 -19.46
CA GLU A 127 14.03 -1.41 -19.95
C GLU A 127 12.66 -1.35 -19.27
N LEU A 128 12.04 -2.51 -19.01
CA LEU A 128 10.81 -2.61 -18.21
C LEU A 128 11.05 -2.09 -16.79
N ALA A 129 12.11 -2.54 -16.11
CA ALA A 129 12.43 -2.06 -14.77
C ALA A 129 12.65 -0.53 -14.75
N ALA A 130 13.34 0.02 -15.75
CA ALA A 130 13.56 1.46 -15.88
C ALA A 130 12.25 2.24 -16.14
N LEU A 131 11.34 1.70 -16.95
CA LEU A 131 10.03 2.29 -17.20
C LEU A 131 9.17 2.30 -15.91
N LEU A 132 9.23 1.22 -15.12
CA LEU A 132 8.43 1.05 -13.91
C LEU A 132 9.01 1.74 -12.67
N ALA A 133 10.28 2.11 -12.68
CA ALA A 133 10.97 2.73 -11.54
C ALA A 133 10.25 3.96 -10.95
N PRO A 134 9.63 4.86 -11.73
CA PRO A 134 8.87 5.99 -11.18
C PRO A 134 7.67 5.60 -10.32
N LEU A 135 7.14 4.37 -10.48
CA LEU A 135 6.04 3.85 -9.67
C LEU A 135 6.52 3.31 -8.32
N GLU A 136 7.82 3.01 -8.18
CA GLU A 136 8.38 2.50 -6.94
C GLU A 136 8.69 3.64 -5.98
N ARG A 137 7.90 3.75 -4.93
CA ARG A 137 8.15 4.69 -3.84
C ARG A 137 8.01 3.99 -2.50
N PRO A 138 8.98 4.14 -1.60
CA PRO A 138 8.86 3.61 -0.24
C PRO A 138 7.63 4.18 0.44
N PHE A 139 6.79 3.31 0.99
CA PHE A 139 5.71 3.71 1.87
C PHE A 139 6.24 3.83 3.30
N ALA A 140 6.04 4.98 3.93
CA ALA A 140 6.44 5.22 5.30
C ALA A 140 5.27 5.79 6.10
N VAL A 141 5.04 5.23 7.29
CA VAL A 141 4.16 5.80 8.31
C VAL A 141 5.04 6.69 9.19
N ALA A 142 5.01 8.00 8.96
CA ALA A 142 5.89 8.93 9.66
C ALA A 142 5.19 10.25 10.01
N GLY A 143 5.58 10.84 11.13
CA GLY A 143 5.22 12.21 11.51
C GLY A 143 3.79 12.42 11.99
N HIS A 144 2.91 11.42 11.93
CA HIS A 144 1.49 11.53 12.29
C HIS A 144 1.00 10.34 13.12
N LYS A 145 0.19 10.60 14.14
CA LYS A 145 -0.42 9.58 14.98
C LYS A 145 -1.84 10.00 15.37
N PRO A 146 -2.87 9.36 14.79
CA PRO A 146 -2.79 8.30 13.79
C PRO A 146 -2.37 8.77 12.40
N PHE A 147 -1.66 7.94 11.66
CA PHE A 147 -1.50 8.08 10.21
C PHE A 147 -2.77 7.57 9.52
N VAL A 148 -3.43 8.40 8.74
CA VAL A 148 -4.73 8.08 8.13
C VAL A 148 -4.56 7.71 6.66
N ILE A 149 -4.95 6.47 6.31
CA ILE A 149 -4.97 5.96 4.94
C ILE A 149 -6.44 5.88 4.48
N MET A 150 -6.80 6.63 3.45
CA MET A 150 -8.09 6.51 2.77
C MET A 150 -7.96 5.57 1.59
N VAL A 151 -8.79 4.51 1.55
CA VAL A 151 -8.78 3.50 0.50
C VAL A 151 -10.01 3.62 -0.37
N ALA A 152 -9.81 3.96 -1.65
CA ALA A 152 -10.85 4.09 -2.67
C ALA A 152 -10.76 2.97 -3.73
N GLY A 153 -11.75 2.85 -4.61
CA GLY A 153 -11.76 1.89 -5.71
C GLY A 153 -13.16 1.36 -6.00
N VAL A 154 -13.36 0.75 -7.16
CA VAL A 154 -14.65 0.20 -7.56
C VAL A 154 -15.01 -1.08 -6.79
N ASN A 155 -16.30 -1.48 -6.83
CA ASN A 155 -16.72 -2.76 -6.27
C ASN A 155 -16.03 -3.92 -6.98
N GLY A 156 -15.65 -4.94 -6.21
CA GLY A 156 -14.95 -6.11 -6.72
C GLY A 156 -13.45 -5.93 -6.97
N ALA A 157 -12.91 -4.71 -6.85
CA ALA A 157 -11.47 -4.47 -7.00
C ALA A 157 -10.61 -5.07 -5.86
N GLY A 158 -11.22 -5.56 -4.78
CA GLY A 158 -10.48 -6.18 -3.66
C GLY A 158 -10.12 -5.23 -2.52
N LYS A 159 -10.82 -4.08 -2.37
CA LYS A 159 -10.55 -3.09 -1.30
C LYS A 159 -10.51 -3.70 0.09
N THR A 160 -11.63 -4.26 0.56
CA THR A 160 -11.76 -4.80 1.92
C THR A 160 -10.74 -5.90 2.20
N THR A 161 -10.48 -6.78 1.22
CA THR A 161 -9.45 -7.82 1.30
C THR A 161 -8.05 -7.22 1.40
N SER A 162 -7.75 -6.20 0.59
CA SER A 162 -6.46 -5.50 0.62
C SER A 162 -6.24 -4.77 1.94
N ILE A 163 -7.29 -4.16 2.50
CA ILE A 163 -7.26 -3.51 3.82
C ILE A 163 -6.90 -4.52 4.92
N GLY A 164 -7.54 -5.71 4.90
CA GLY A 164 -7.22 -6.76 5.88
C GLY A 164 -5.77 -7.24 5.79
N LYS A 165 -5.26 -7.45 4.58
CA LYS A 165 -3.86 -7.84 4.34
C LYS A 165 -2.88 -6.72 4.71
N LEU A 166 -3.21 -5.48 4.38
CA LEU A 166 -2.42 -4.30 4.74
C LEU A 166 -2.32 -4.12 6.25
N ALA A 167 -3.44 -4.31 6.97
CA ALA A 167 -3.45 -4.27 8.43
C ALA A 167 -2.48 -5.30 9.03
N LYS A 168 -2.48 -6.54 8.50
CA LYS A 168 -1.54 -7.56 8.92
C LYS A 168 -0.09 -7.19 8.60
N TRP A 169 0.17 -6.64 7.42
CA TRP A 169 1.49 -6.20 7.03
C TRP A 169 2.01 -5.08 7.95
N LEU A 170 1.17 -4.09 8.30
CA LEU A 170 1.51 -3.00 9.21
C LEU A 170 1.80 -3.51 10.63
N GLN A 171 1.01 -4.48 11.14
CA GLN A 171 1.30 -5.14 12.41
C GLN A 171 2.66 -5.83 12.40
N GLY A 172 3.06 -6.43 11.28
CA GLY A 172 4.40 -6.99 11.08
C GLY A 172 5.52 -5.94 11.14
N GLN A 173 5.19 -4.64 11.01
CA GLN A 173 6.09 -3.50 11.22
C GLN A 173 6.00 -2.92 12.64
N ASN A 174 5.34 -3.63 13.58
CA ASN A 174 5.07 -3.21 14.96
C ASN A 174 4.19 -1.95 15.07
N LEU A 175 3.30 -1.72 14.10
CA LEU A 175 2.34 -0.64 14.13
C LEU A 175 0.96 -1.14 14.59
N SER A 176 0.35 -0.40 15.50
CA SER A 176 -1.05 -0.61 15.87
C SER A 176 -1.98 -0.03 14.81
N VAL A 177 -3.04 -0.78 14.48
CA VAL A 177 -3.96 -0.43 13.39
C VAL A 177 -5.40 -0.40 13.90
N LEU A 178 -6.20 0.50 13.35
CA LEU A 178 -7.64 0.58 13.52
C LEU A 178 -8.30 0.68 12.14
N LEU A 179 -9.38 -0.08 11.93
CA LEU A 179 -10.14 -0.08 10.68
C LEU A 179 -11.41 0.74 10.84
N ALA A 180 -11.75 1.55 9.82
CA ALA A 180 -13.00 2.28 9.75
C ALA A 180 -13.87 1.76 8.60
N ALA A 181 -15.05 1.25 8.91
CA ALA A 181 -15.99 0.66 7.95
C ALA A 181 -16.86 1.74 7.28
N GLY A 182 -16.28 2.51 6.36
CA GLY A 182 -16.97 3.56 5.64
C GLY A 182 -17.83 3.07 4.46
N ASP A 183 -17.84 1.79 4.10
CA ASP A 183 -18.86 1.22 3.18
C ASP A 183 -20.13 0.86 3.97
N THR A 184 -20.83 1.86 4.50
CA THR A 184 -21.99 1.69 5.39
C THR A 184 -23.23 1.16 4.67
N PHE A 185 -23.28 1.26 3.36
CA PHE A 185 -24.42 0.84 2.54
C PHE A 185 -24.47 -0.67 2.29
N ARG A 186 -23.36 -1.38 2.50
CA ARG A 186 -23.23 -2.81 2.23
C ARG A 186 -22.97 -3.58 3.52
N ALA A 187 -24.03 -4.23 4.03
CA ALA A 187 -23.90 -5.08 5.24
C ALA A 187 -22.77 -6.10 5.09
N ALA A 188 -22.74 -6.82 3.96
CA ALA A 188 -21.70 -7.81 3.69
C ALA A 188 -20.26 -7.22 3.64
N ALA A 189 -20.06 -5.96 3.24
CA ALA A 189 -18.75 -5.33 3.26
C ALA A 189 -18.29 -5.03 4.70
N ARG A 190 -19.22 -4.58 5.56
CA ARG A 190 -18.94 -4.35 6.98
C ARG A 190 -18.62 -5.66 7.71
N GLU A 191 -19.43 -6.71 7.46
CA GLU A 191 -19.19 -8.05 8.02
C GLU A 191 -17.84 -8.60 7.56
N GLN A 192 -17.49 -8.42 6.28
CA GLN A 192 -16.19 -8.83 5.76
C GLN A 192 -15.04 -8.06 6.44
N LEU A 193 -15.18 -6.73 6.63
CA LEU A 193 -14.16 -5.95 7.32
C LEU A 193 -14.04 -6.33 8.80
N ALA A 194 -15.17 -6.61 9.46
CA ALA A 194 -15.20 -7.10 10.84
C ALA A 194 -14.49 -8.46 10.97
N ALA A 195 -14.74 -9.39 10.05
CA ALA A 195 -14.05 -10.68 10.02
C ALA A 195 -12.53 -10.53 9.81
N TRP A 196 -12.09 -9.56 8.98
CA TRP A 196 -10.67 -9.23 8.87
C TRP A 196 -10.11 -8.63 10.15
N GLY A 197 -10.89 -7.77 10.83
CA GLY A 197 -10.52 -7.21 12.13
C GLY A 197 -10.31 -8.30 13.17
N GLU A 198 -11.27 -9.21 13.30
CA GLU A 198 -11.20 -10.37 14.21
C GLU A 198 -10.00 -11.26 13.90
N ARG A 199 -9.83 -11.65 12.63
CA ARG A 199 -8.70 -12.48 12.19
C ARG A 199 -7.33 -11.90 12.52
N ASN A 200 -7.20 -10.58 12.45
CA ASN A 200 -5.94 -9.86 12.69
C ASN A 200 -5.83 -9.34 14.14
N GLY A 201 -6.87 -9.47 14.98
CA GLY A 201 -6.91 -8.83 16.29
C GLY A 201 -6.89 -7.29 16.21
N VAL A 202 -7.54 -6.71 15.19
CA VAL A 202 -7.59 -5.27 14.92
C VAL A 202 -8.98 -4.74 15.19
N ALA A 203 -9.08 -3.63 15.94
CA ALA A 203 -10.36 -2.98 16.22
C ALA A 203 -10.97 -2.40 14.94
N VAL A 204 -12.30 -2.58 14.78
CA VAL A 204 -13.09 -2.03 13.67
C VAL A 204 -14.14 -1.08 14.24
N ILE A 205 -14.19 0.14 13.72
CA ILE A 205 -15.29 1.08 13.98
C ILE A 205 -16.27 0.97 12.82
N ALA A 206 -17.51 0.61 13.15
CA ALA A 206 -18.59 0.42 12.19
C ALA A 206 -19.91 0.93 12.77
N GLN A 207 -20.80 1.39 11.91
CA GLN A 207 -22.20 1.75 12.26
C GLN A 207 -23.17 1.16 11.24
N ASP A 208 -24.34 0.77 11.71
CA ASP A 208 -25.38 0.28 10.85
C ASP A 208 -26.10 1.47 10.18
N GLY A 209 -26.01 1.56 8.85
CA GLY A 209 -26.74 2.58 8.06
C GLY A 209 -26.31 4.02 8.30
N GLY A 210 -25.17 4.27 8.93
CA GLY A 210 -24.63 5.61 9.20
C GLY A 210 -24.04 6.32 7.97
N ASP A 211 -23.78 7.63 8.11
CA ASP A 211 -23.01 8.40 7.12
C ASP A 211 -21.55 7.87 7.08
N PRO A 212 -21.05 7.39 5.93
CA PRO A 212 -19.66 6.94 5.77
C PRO A 212 -18.62 7.89 6.37
N ALA A 213 -18.83 9.19 6.16
CA ALA A 213 -17.93 10.21 6.65
C ALA A 213 -17.93 10.33 8.18
N ALA A 214 -19.08 10.14 8.84
CA ALA A 214 -19.19 10.16 10.30
C ALA A 214 -18.45 8.96 10.92
N VAL A 215 -18.62 7.76 10.37
CA VAL A 215 -17.92 6.56 10.86
C VAL A 215 -16.40 6.74 10.81
N ILE A 216 -15.88 7.30 9.70
CA ILE A 216 -14.44 7.53 9.56
C ILE A 216 -13.96 8.64 10.52
N PHE A 217 -14.76 9.69 10.70
CA PHE A 217 -14.48 10.75 11.67
C PHE A 217 -14.34 10.18 13.09
N ASP A 218 -15.30 9.38 13.53
CA ASP A 218 -15.31 8.74 14.85
C ASP A 218 -14.11 7.77 15.00
N ALA A 219 -13.77 7.03 13.94
CA ALA A 219 -12.61 6.14 13.95
C ALA A 219 -11.28 6.88 14.15
N ILE A 220 -11.11 8.07 13.54
CA ILE A 220 -9.91 8.90 13.72
C ILE A 220 -9.85 9.40 15.17
N HIS A 221 -10.95 9.88 15.74
CA HIS A 221 -11.01 10.32 17.13
C HIS A 221 -10.74 9.17 18.12
N ALA A 222 -11.34 7.99 17.88
CA ALA A 222 -11.11 6.80 18.68
C ALA A 222 -9.63 6.35 18.62
N ALA A 223 -9.03 6.38 17.43
CA ALA A 223 -7.62 6.04 17.23
C ALA A 223 -6.70 7.01 17.98
N ARG A 224 -6.98 8.31 17.91
CA ARG A 224 -6.22 9.34 18.65
C ARG A 224 -6.31 9.13 20.16
N ALA A 225 -7.51 8.89 20.70
CA ALA A 225 -7.71 8.67 22.12
C ALA A 225 -7.01 7.39 22.64
N ARG A 226 -6.87 6.37 21.78
CA ARG A 226 -6.23 5.09 22.12
C ARG A 226 -4.74 5.06 21.78
N GLY A 227 -4.16 6.12 21.19
CA GLY A 227 -2.78 6.16 20.75
C GLY A 227 -2.44 5.17 19.63
N VAL A 228 -3.41 4.86 18.76
CA VAL A 228 -3.22 3.95 17.61
C VAL A 228 -2.35 4.62 16.55
N ASP A 229 -1.46 3.86 15.89
CA ASP A 229 -0.50 4.40 14.94
C ASP A 229 -1.12 4.65 13.55
N VAL A 230 -2.02 3.76 13.10
CA VAL A 230 -2.59 3.84 11.74
C VAL A 230 -4.11 3.64 11.75
N VAL A 231 -4.83 4.50 11.04
CA VAL A 231 -6.24 4.29 10.68
C VAL A 231 -6.34 3.98 9.20
N ILE A 232 -7.01 2.88 8.85
CA ILE A 232 -7.34 2.54 7.45
C ILE A 232 -8.83 2.71 7.26
N ALA A 233 -9.23 3.66 6.42
CA ALA A 233 -10.62 3.93 6.08
C ALA A 233 -11.02 3.19 4.81
N ASP A 234 -11.89 2.16 4.95
CA ASP A 234 -12.58 1.52 3.82
C ASP A 234 -13.69 2.45 3.33
N THR A 235 -13.85 2.59 2.02
CA THR A 235 -14.90 3.42 1.43
C THR A 235 -15.76 2.62 0.46
N ALA A 236 -16.97 3.09 0.21
CA ALA A 236 -17.85 2.51 -0.77
C ALA A 236 -17.21 2.53 -2.17
N GLY A 237 -17.50 1.49 -2.95
CA GLY A 237 -17.07 1.41 -4.35
C GLY A 237 -18.27 1.37 -5.32
N ARG A 238 -19.41 1.87 -4.88
CA ARG A 238 -20.65 1.83 -5.67
C ARG A 238 -20.59 2.72 -6.89
N LEU A 239 -21.22 2.22 -7.92
CA LEU A 239 -21.53 2.95 -9.14
C LEU A 239 -23.05 2.89 -9.40
N PRO A 240 -23.86 3.87 -8.97
CA PRO A 240 -24.98 4.22 -9.82
C PRO A 240 -24.51 5.09 -10.98
N THR A 241 -23.60 6.04 -10.68
CA THR A 241 -22.81 6.75 -11.68
C THR A 241 -21.42 7.03 -11.09
N GLN A 242 -20.42 7.13 -11.95
CA GLN A 242 -19.05 7.46 -11.55
C GLN A 242 -18.99 8.83 -10.82
N LEU A 243 -19.85 9.78 -11.21
CA LEU A 243 -19.95 11.11 -10.60
C LEU A 243 -20.36 11.05 -9.12
N HIS A 244 -21.41 10.30 -8.77
CA HIS A 244 -21.88 10.20 -7.38
C HIS A 244 -20.82 9.58 -6.46
N LEU A 245 -20.12 8.56 -6.95
CA LEU A 245 -19.03 7.94 -6.20
C LEU A 245 -17.92 8.97 -5.91
N MET A 246 -17.50 9.72 -6.92
CA MET A 246 -16.42 10.70 -6.75
C MET A 246 -16.82 11.83 -5.79
N GLU A 247 -18.07 12.30 -5.82
CA GLU A 247 -18.55 13.32 -4.87
C GLU A 247 -18.63 12.80 -3.43
N GLU A 248 -19.05 11.55 -3.23
CA GLU A 248 -19.03 10.92 -1.92
C GLU A 248 -17.60 10.78 -1.38
N LEU A 249 -16.67 10.31 -2.19
CA LEU A 249 -15.26 10.18 -1.82
C LEU A 249 -14.61 11.54 -1.51
N LYS A 250 -14.93 12.59 -2.27
CA LYS A 250 -14.51 13.97 -1.97
C LYS A 250 -15.09 14.46 -0.64
N LYS A 251 -16.36 14.13 -0.34
CA LYS A 251 -16.99 14.44 0.96
C LYS A 251 -16.23 13.76 2.09
N ILE A 252 -15.96 12.46 1.97
CA ILE A 252 -15.19 11.69 2.96
C ILE A 252 -13.82 12.33 3.17
N LYS A 253 -13.07 12.64 2.11
CA LYS A 253 -11.75 13.28 2.20
C LYS A 253 -11.83 14.61 2.96
N ARG A 254 -12.84 15.44 2.69
CA ARG A 254 -13.05 16.70 3.42
C ARG A 254 -13.36 16.49 4.90
N VAL A 255 -14.12 15.45 5.25
CA VAL A 255 -14.45 15.15 6.65
C VAL A 255 -13.24 14.59 7.40
N ILE A 256 -12.41 13.77 6.75
CA ILE A 256 -11.13 13.34 7.29
C ILE A 256 -10.26 14.57 7.64
N ALA A 257 -10.17 15.54 6.74
CA ALA A 257 -9.43 16.78 6.98
C ALA A 257 -10.03 17.67 8.11
N LYS A 258 -11.32 17.50 8.43
CA LYS A 258 -11.93 18.16 9.61
C LYS A 258 -11.53 17.48 10.91
N ALA A 259 -11.38 16.14 10.92
CA ALA A 259 -10.92 15.39 12.08
C ALA A 259 -9.42 15.64 12.36
N ASP A 260 -8.64 15.77 11.28
CA ASP A 260 -7.22 16.09 11.31
C ASP A 260 -6.85 16.92 10.07
N ARG A 261 -6.38 18.16 10.29
CA ARG A 261 -6.09 19.09 9.18
C ARG A 261 -4.98 18.61 8.25
N THR A 262 -4.15 17.68 8.69
CA THR A 262 -3.07 17.09 7.90
C THR A 262 -3.49 15.82 7.16
N ALA A 263 -4.62 15.22 7.55
CA ALA A 263 -5.14 13.97 6.98
C ALA A 263 -6.09 14.23 5.77
N PRO A 264 -6.30 13.23 4.90
CA PRO A 264 -5.65 11.91 4.89
C PRO A 264 -4.17 12.02 4.48
N HIS A 265 -3.30 11.26 5.15
CA HIS A 265 -1.87 11.24 4.87
C HIS A 265 -1.52 10.36 3.66
N ALA A 266 -2.41 9.41 3.38
CA ALA A 266 -2.36 8.62 2.15
C ALA A 266 -3.78 8.46 1.57
N VAL A 267 -3.88 8.58 0.25
CA VAL A 267 -5.11 8.33 -0.53
C VAL A 267 -4.75 7.30 -1.58
N TRP A 268 -5.25 6.08 -1.41
CA TRP A 268 -4.93 4.96 -2.28
C TRP A 268 -6.13 4.47 -3.06
N ALA A 269 -5.91 4.13 -4.33
CA ALA A 269 -6.91 3.45 -5.14
C ALA A 269 -6.54 1.97 -5.29
N VAL A 270 -7.51 1.08 -5.02
CA VAL A 270 -7.40 -0.35 -5.26
C VAL A 270 -7.96 -0.66 -6.63
N LEU A 271 -7.16 -1.32 -7.46
CA LEU A 271 -7.42 -1.64 -8.85
C LEU A 271 -7.35 -3.14 -9.09
N ASP A 272 -8.20 -3.66 -9.95
CA ASP A 272 -8.18 -5.05 -10.42
C ASP A 272 -7.35 -5.14 -11.71
N ALA A 273 -6.24 -5.88 -11.70
CA ALA A 273 -5.36 -6.06 -12.85
C ALA A 273 -6.09 -6.71 -14.05
N ASN A 274 -7.13 -7.54 -13.81
CA ASN A 274 -7.90 -8.15 -14.88
C ASN A 274 -8.66 -7.15 -15.75
N THR A 275 -8.87 -5.91 -15.26
CA THR A 275 -9.58 -4.87 -16.01
C THR A 275 -8.71 -4.21 -17.10
N GLY A 276 -7.39 -4.47 -17.10
CA GLY A 276 -6.48 -3.98 -18.13
C GLY A 276 -6.55 -2.46 -18.30
N GLN A 277 -6.70 -1.96 -19.52
CA GLN A 277 -6.76 -0.52 -19.81
C GLN A 277 -7.88 0.23 -19.06
N ASN A 278 -8.94 -0.47 -18.64
CA ASN A 278 -9.96 0.15 -17.77
C ASN A 278 -9.40 0.52 -16.39
N ALA A 279 -8.37 -0.20 -15.88
CA ALA A 279 -7.70 0.20 -14.64
C ALA A 279 -7.01 1.56 -14.80
N LEU A 280 -6.36 1.83 -15.93
CA LEU A 280 -5.76 3.14 -16.22
C LEU A 280 -6.81 4.26 -16.26
N ALA A 281 -7.97 4.02 -16.86
CA ALA A 281 -9.08 4.98 -16.84
C ALA A 281 -9.57 5.26 -15.42
N GLN A 282 -9.62 4.22 -14.55
CA GLN A 282 -9.93 4.38 -13.13
C GLN A 282 -8.85 5.20 -12.40
N VAL A 283 -7.55 4.93 -12.64
CA VAL A 283 -6.45 5.74 -12.07
C VAL A 283 -6.67 7.21 -12.38
N LYS A 284 -6.90 7.57 -13.64
CA LYS A 284 -7.13 8.96 -14.05
C LYS A 284 -8.32 9.57 -13.30
N ALA A 285 -9.46 8.88 -13.29
CA ALA A 285 -10.67 9.39 -12.65
C ALA A 285 -10.53 9.58 -11.13
N PHE A 286 -9.93 8.62 -10.43
CA PHE A 286 -9.69 8.72 -8.99
C PHE A 286 -8.62 9.78 -8.66
N ASP A 287 -7.54 9.85 -9.46
CA ASP A 287 -6.49 10.83 -9.23
C ASP A 287 -6.96 12.26 -9.46
N ASP A 288 -7.71 12.52 -10.54
CA ASP A 288 -8.31 13.83 -10.82
C ASP A 288 -9.32 14.26 -9.73
N ALA A 289 -10.04 13.30 -9.14
CA ALA A 289 -11.02 13.56 -8.08
C ALA A 289 -10.41 13.75 -6.70
N LEU A 290 -9.38 12.96 -6.37
CA LEU A 290 -8.90 12.79 -5.01
C LEU A 290 -7.42 13.20 -4.81
N GLY A 291 -6.61 13.27 -5.88
CA GLY A 291 -5.16 13.39 -5.78
C GLY A 291 -4.58 12.16 -5.08
N LEU A 292 -4.42 11.09 -5.84
CA LEU A 292 -3.93 9.82 -5.32
C LEU A 292 -2.47 9.95 -4.88
N THR A 293 -2.13 9.33 -3.76
CA THR A 293 -0.74 9.21 -3.29
C THR A 293 -0.18 7.82 -3.53
N GLY A 294 -1.03 6.86 -3.92
CA GLY A 294 -0.60 5.51 -4.22
C GLY A 294 -1.70 4.64 -4.79
N LEU A 295 -1.28 3.50 -5.33
CA LEU A 295 -2.14 2.46 -5.89
C LEU A 295 -1.90 1.13 -5.19
N VAL A 296 -2.93 0.29 -5.15
CA VAL A 296 -2.83 -1.12 -4.80
C VAL A 296 -3.39 -1.92 -5.98
N LEU A 297 -2.55 -2.69 -6.64
CA LEU A 297 -2.96 -3.53 -7.77
C LEU A 297 -3.17 -4.96 -7.31
N THR A 298 -4.38 -5.49 -7.53
CA THR A 298 -4.81 -6.81 -7.05
C THR A 298 -5.00 -7.79 -8.21
N LYS A 299 -5.16 -9.08 -7.88
CA LYS A 299 -5.51 -10.16 -8.80
C LYS A 299 -4.52 -10.37 -9.94
N LEU A 300 -3.23 -10.13 -9.66
CA LEU A 300 -2.17 -10.42 -10.62
C LEU A 300 -2.03 -11.92 -10.89
N ASP A 301 -2.50 -12.76 -9.97
CA ASP A 301 -2.42 -14.22 -10.03
C ASP A 301 -3.33 -14.89 -11.08
N GLY A 302 -4.22 -14.15 -11.68
CA GLY A 302 -5.15 -14.68 -12.69
C GLY A 302 -5.08 -14.01 -14.05
N THR A 303 -4.31 -12.92 -14.18
CA THR A 303 -4.39 -12.02 -15.32
C THR A 303 -3.38 -12.32 -16.44
N ALA A 304 -3.83 -12.13 -17.70
CA ALA A 304 -2.95 -11.98 -18.86
C ALA A 304 -2.62 -10.50 -19.15
N LYS A 305 -3.10 -9.56 -18.31
CA LYS A 305 -3.09 -8.12 -18.54
C LYS A 305 -2.14 -7.38 -17.59
N GLY A 306 -1.12 -8.06 -17.09
CA GLY A 306 -0.13 -7.46 -16.17
C GLY A 306 0.67 -6.30 -16.76
N GLY A 307 0.66 -6.14 -18.08
CA GLY A 307 1.26 -5.00 -18.79
C GLY A 307 0.61 -3.65 -18.46
N VAL A 308 -0.62 -3.63 -17.88
CA VAL A 308 -1.27 -2.39 -17.45
C VAL A 308 -0.40 -1.55 -16.50
N VAL A 309 0.51 -2.16 -15.75
CA VAL A 309 1.47 -1.44 -14.90
C VAL A 309 2.37 -0.53 -15.75
N ALA A 310 2.80 -1.00 -16.94
CA ALA A 310 3.57 -0.19 -17.88
C ALA A 310 2.74 0.96 -18.46
N ALA A 311 1.45 0.72 -18.74
CA ALA A 311 0.53 1.78 -19.19
C ALA A 311 0.37 2.88 -18.13
N ILE A 312 0.23 2.51 -16.86
CA ILE A 312 0.16 3.45 -15.73
C ILE A 312 1.47 4.24 -15.62
N ALA A 313 2.62 3.57 -15.71
CA ALA A 313 3.93 4.22 -15.64
C ALA A 313 4.13 5.26 -16.75
N ALA A 314 3.67 4.96 -17.97
CA ALA A 314 3.84 5.84 -19.11
C ALA A 314 2.87 7.03 -19.12
N GLN A 315 1.61 6.86 -18.69
CA GLN A 315 0.56 7.86 -18.87
C GLN A 315 0.18 8.61 -17.60
N ARG A 316 0.22 7.94 -16.44
CA ARG A 316 -0.16 8.55 -15.15
C ARG A 316 0.65 7.89 -14.02
N PRO A 317 1.90 8.28 -13.81
CA PRO A 317 2.83 7.61 -12.90
C PRO A 317 2.49 7.88 -11.42
N VAL A 318 1.31 7.44 -10.97
CA VAL A 318 0.95 7.38 -9.55
C VAL A 318 1.72 6.22 -8.91
N PRO A 319 2.37 6.42 -7.75
CA PRO A 319 3.12 5.36 -7.09
C PRO A 319 2.31 4.09 -6.87
N LEU A 320 2.88 2.93 -7.15
CA LEU A 320 2.28 1.63 -6.87
C LEU A 320 2.79 1.15 -5.50
N ALA A 321 1.97 1.34 -4.46
CA ALA A 321 2.38 1.05 -3.09
C ALA A 321 2.46 -0.47 -2.83
N PHE A 322 1.44 -1.22 -3.28
CA PHE A 322 1.34 -2.66 -3.06
C PHE A 322 0.81 -3.39 -4.28
N ILE A 323 1.21 -4.68 -4.40
CA ILE A 323 0.67 -5.64 -5.36
C ILE A 323 0.15 -6.88 -4.66
N GLY A 324 -0.99 -7.41 -5.17
CA GLY A 324 -1.65 -8.63 -4.69
C GLY A 324 -1.55 -9.74 -5.71
N VAL A 325 -1.03 -10.89 -5.29
CA VAL A 325 -0.72 -12.05 -6.14
C VAL A 325 -1.44 -13.32 -5.69
N GLY A 326 -2.56 -13.18 -4.99
CA GLY A 326 -3.35 -14.29 -4.50
C GLY A 326 -4.30 -13.90 -3.37
N GLU A 327 -4.99 -14.90 -2.80
CA GLU A 327 -5.99 -14.71 -1.74
C GLU A 327 -5.43 -14.83 -0.33
N GLY A 328 -4.25 -15.41 -0.17
CA GLY A 328 -3.59 -15.59 1.13
C GLY A 328 -3.31 -14.25 1.84
N ILE A 329 -3.24 -14.29 3.16
CA ILE A 329 -3.01 -13.08 3.98
C ILE A 329 -1.66 -12.42 3.67
N ASP A 330 -0.68 -13.20 3.25
CA ASP A 330 0.68 -12.75 2.92
C ASP A 330 0.86 -12.44 1.42
N ASP A 331 -0.22 -12.52 0.62
CA ASP A 331 -0.18 -12.27 -0.82
C ASP A 331 -0.36 -10.80 -1.22
N LEU A 332 -0.10 -9.88 -0.29
CA LEU A 332 0.01 -8.44 -0.54
C LEU A 332 1.41 -7.98 -0.13
N ARG A 333 2.15 -7.38 -1.07
CA ARG A 333 3.53 -6.94 -0.84
C ARG A 333 3.78 -5.56 -1.44
N PRO A 334 4.72 -4.79 -0.87
CA PRO A 334 5.21 -3.58 -1.51
C PRO A 334 5.68 -3.87 -2.94
N PHE A 335 5.42 -2.93 -3.83
CA PHE A 335 5.87 -3.01 -5.22
C PHE A 335 7.37 -2.78 -5.32
N ALA A 336 8.04 -3.62 -6.12
CA ALA A 336 9.44 -3.46 -6.50
C ALA A 336 9.55 -3.62 -8.02
N ALA A 337 9.94 -2.54 -8.71
CA ALA A 337 9.96 -2.48 -10.17
C ALA A 337 10.86 -3.54 -10.81
N GLY A 338 12.04 -3.76 -10.24
CA GLY A 338 12.97 -4.76 -10.72
C GLY A 338 12.51 -6.21 -10.50
N GLU A 339 11.79 -6.51 -9.40
CA GLU A 339 11.22 -7.84 -9.16
C GLU A 339 10.05 -8.11 -10.10
N PHE A 340 9.20 -7.10 -10.30
CA PHE A 340 8.06 -7.19 -11.21
C PHE A 340 8.50 -7.39 -12.67
N ALA A 341 9.46 -6.58 -13.14
CA ALA A 341 10.01 -6.70 -14.49
C ALA A 341 10.63 -8.09 -14.73
N ARG A 342 11.44 -8.59 -13.79
CA ARG A 342 11.99 -9.96 -13.86
C ARG A 342 10.90 -11.01 -13.92
N ALA A 343 9.87 -10.89 -13.09
CA ALA A 343 8.78 -11.86 -13.07
C ALA A 343 7.95 -11.89 -14.38
N LEU A 344 7.97 -10.79 -15.16
CA LEU A 344 7.33 -10.73 -16.48
C LEU A 344 8.14 -11.38 -17.58
N VAL A 345 9.48 -11.32 -17.50
CA VAL A 345 10.35 -11.80 -18.59
C VAL A 345 11.03 -13.15 -18.31
N ASP A 346 10.99 -13.65 -17.07
CA ASP A 346 11.52 -14.96 -16.68
C ASP A 346 10.51 -16.09 -16.86
#